data_4ba25dbe4d30e504beeac90559227e91
#
_entry.id   4ba25dbe4d30e504beeac90559227e91
#
_cell.length_a   1.000
_cell.length_b   1.000
_cell.length_c   1.000
_cell.angle_alpha   90.00
_cell.angle_beta   90.00
_cell.angle_gamma   90.00
#
_symmetry.space_group_name_H-M   'P 1'
#
loop_
_entity.id
_entity.type
_entity.pdbx_description
1 polymer ?
#
loop_
_entity_poly.entity_id
_entity_poly.type
_entity_poly.pdbx_seq_one_letter_code
_entity_poly.pdbx_strand_id
1 'polypeptide(L)'
;MKLNINAICDCGCVRSNNEDMVSLGGILLRDEKLSTPVDVPDDGYFYLLVADGMGGHDRGEMASSMLMEHLRECFHFGDIDSGNFAQDFTRELQYVSRKMNDMARYECQEKPMGCTLSGIVWLNGHAWLVNAGDSRTYIFRDGMIQQISYDDENPDGALTNCVGGGADTSLAVFEITGRLRDDDIVLVCSDGLGDVATDDILEYWLLNSAKPAEDLLEWAEENGSADNISIIAAVIGGGDFARIDGPDDDGRFDAWA
;
A
#
# COMPACT_ATOMS: atom_id res chain seq x y z
N MET A 1 -0.25 20.52 -2.90
CA MET A 1 0.94 19.66 -3.11
C MET A 1 0.74 18.86 -4.40
N LYS A 2 1.81 18.48 -5.11
CA LYS A 2 1.71 17.64 -6.32
C LYS A 2 2.29 16.27 -6.04
N LEU A 3 1.74 15.24 -6.67
CA LEU A 3 2.29 13.90 -6.70
C LEU A 3 2.40 13.43 -8.15
N ASN A 4 3.44 12.68 -8.49
CA ASN A 4 3.49 11.88 -9.71
C ASN A 4 3.43 10.41 -9.28
N ILE A 5 2.38 9.71 -9.68
CA ILE A 5 2.04 8.36 -9.18
C ILE A 5 2.24 7.35 -10.30
N ASN A 6 2.90 6.25 -9.96
CA ASN A 6 2.93 5.01 -10.73
C ASN A 6 2.51 3.87 -9.80
N ALA A 7 1.39 3.23 -10.08
CA ALA A 7 0.80 2.22 -9.22
C ALA A 7 0.29 1.02 -10.02
N ILE A 8 0.34 -0.14 -9.41
CA ILE A 8 -0.17 -1.39 -9.96
C ILE A 8 -0.74 -2.25 -8.83
N CYS A 9 -1.80 -3.00 -9.15
CA CYS A 9 -2.35 -4.06 -8.33
C CYS A 9 -2.56 -5.25 -9.27
N ASP A 10 -1.81 -6.31 -9.08
CA ASP A 10 -1.75 -7.46 -10.00
C ASP A 10 -1.92 -8.78 -9.26
N CYS A 11 -2.56 -9.74 -9.93
CA CYS A 11 -2.78 -11.08 -9.38
C CYS A 11 -1.47 -11.86 -9.18
N GLY A 12 -0.38 -11.44 -9.82
CA GLY A 12 0.87 -12.19 -9.88
C GLY A 12 0.77 -13.45 -10.75
N CYS A 13 1.90 -14.13 -10.94
CA CYS A 13 1.98 -15.26 -11.87
C CYS A 13 1.55 -16.62 -11.26
N VAL A 14 1.31 -16.71 -9.94
CA VAL A 14 1.01 -17.96 -9.23
C VAL A 14 -0.43 -18.06 -8.74
N ARG A 15 -0.98 -16.97 -8.22
CA ARG A 15 -2.35 -16.93 -7.70
C ARG A 15 -3.37 -16.93 -8.85
N SER A 16 -4.57 -17.44 -8.59
CA SER A 16 -5.69 -17.45 -9.55
C SER A 16 -6.74 -16.38 -9.25
N ASN A 17 -6.58 -15.66 -8.13
CA ASN A 17 -7.46 -14.59 -7.67
C ASN A 17 -6.62 -13.50 -7.05
N ASN A 18 -7.02 -12.24 -7.23
CA ASN A 18 -6.37 -11.11 -6.61
C ASN A 18 -7.17 -10.68 -5.38
N GLU A 19 -6.61 -10.91 -4.19
CA GLU A 19 -7.20 -10.53 -2.91
C GLU A 19 -6.75 -9.14 -2.46
N ASP A 20 -5.76 -8.54 -3.14
CA ASP A 20 -5.27 -7.19 -2.90
C ASP A 20 -6.23 -6.10 -3.43
N MET A 21 -6.09 -4.91 -2.87
CA MET A 21 -6.72 -3.69 -3.36
C MET A 21 -5.81 -2.49 -3.14
N VAL A 22 -5.59 -1.72 -4.19
CA VAL A 22 -4.94 -0.40 -4.12
C VAL A 22 -6.00 0.70 -4.16
N SER A 23 -5.82 1.75 -3.37
CA SER A 23 -6.71 2.92 -3.39
C SER A 23 -5.93 4.23 -3.43
N LEU A 24 -6.24 5.06 -4.44
CA LEU A 24 -5.57 6.32 -4.75
C LEU A 24 -6.60 7.46 -4.73
N GLY A 25 -6.77 8.12 -3.58
CA GLY A 25 -7.74 9.23 -3.42
C GLY A 25 -9.18 8.86 -3.80
N GLY A 26 -9.57 7.57 -3.65
CA GLY A 26 -10.89 7.04 -3.99
C GLY A 26 -10.97 6.30 -5.32
N ILE A 27 -9.92 6.28 -6.15
CA ILE A 27 -9.79 5.37 -7.29
C ILE A 27 -9.32 4.03 -6.73
N LEU A 28 -10.09 2.97 -7.02
CA LEU A 28 -9.78 1.60 -6.61
C LEU A 28 -9.18 0.84 -7.79
N LEU A 29 -8.06 0.14 -7.55
CA LEU A 29 -7.39 -0.69 -8.55
C LEU A 29 -7.33 -2.14 -8.05
N ARG A 30 -7.73 -3.06 -8.91
CA ARG A 30 -7.50 -4.51 -8.80
C ARG A 30 -7.33 -5.06 -10.20
N ASP A 31 -6.21 -5.76 -10.45
CA ASP A 31 -5.77 -6.20 -11.77
C ASP A 31 -5.66 -5.05 -12.78
N GLU A 32 -5.26 -3.89 -12.26
CA GLU A 32 -5.15 -2.64 -13.02
C GLU A 32 -3.89 -1.88 -12.64
N LYS A 33 -3.48 -0.98 -13.53
CA LYS A 33 -2.37 -0.04 -13.30
C LYS A 33 -2.75 1.38 -13.63
N LEU A 34 -2.09 2.32 -12.96
CA LEU A 34 -2.31 3.74 -13.15
C LEU A 34 -0.98 4.50 -13.07
N SER A 35 -0.74 5.36 -14.07
CA SER A 35 0.36 6.34 -14.02
C SER A 35 -0.24 7.72 -14.29
N THR A 36 -0.16 8.62 -13.30
CA THR A 36 -0.80 9.93 -13.43
C THR A 36 -0.21 10.96 -12.46
N PRO A 37 -0.05 12.21 -12.90
CA PRO A 37 0.15 13.31 -11.98
C PRO A 37 -1.17 13.64 -11.26
N VAL A 38 -1.07 14.01 -9.98
CA VAL A 38 -2.21 14.40 -9.14
C VAL A 38 -1.90 15.69 -8.39
N ASP A 39 -2.86 16.61 -8.38
CA ASP A 39 -2.84 17.76 -7.49
C ASP A 39 -3.60 17.43 -6.20
N VAL A 40 -2.85 17.30 -5.09
CA VAL A 40 -3.44 17.07 -3.76
C VAL A 40 -3.90 18.42 -3.21
N PRO A 41 -5.20 18.62 -2.93
CA PRO A 41 -5.71 19.89 -2.43
C PRO A 41 -5.21 20.19 -1.02
N ASP A 42 -4.96 21.47 -0.73
CA ASP A 42 -4.57 21.89 0.63
C ASP A 42 -5.76 21.76 1.60
N ASP A 43 -6.97 22.09 1.12
CA ASP A 43 -8.24 21.89 1.83
C ASP A 43 -8.96 20.70 1.19
N GLY A 44 -8.78 19.51 1.73
CA GLY A 44 -9.37 18.28 1.21
C GLY A 44 -8.54 17.07 1.57
N TYR A 45 -8.77 15.98 0.87
CA TYR A 45 -8.08 14.71 1.15
C TYR A 45 -7.47 14.09 -0.11
N PHE A 46 -6.45 13.32 0.12
CA PHE A 46 -5.90 12.33 -0.80
C PHE A 46 -5.23 11.21 -0.02
N TYR A 47 -5.14 10.02 -0.57
CA TYR A 47 -4.45 8.92 0.07
C TYR A 47 -3.86 7.93 -0.92
N LEU A 48 -2.80 7.27 -0.47
CA LEU A 48 -2.12 6.15 -1.12
C LEU A 48 -2.22 4.98 -0.15
N LEU A 49 -3.10 4.02 -0.43
CA LEU A 49 -3.38 2.89 0.46
C LEU A 49 -3.31 1.57 -0.28
N VAL A 50 -2.71 0.58 0.37
CA VAL A 50 -2.70 -0.83 -0.04
C VAL A 50 -3.41 -1.64 1.04
N ALA A 51 -4.25 -2.59 0.64
CA ALA A 51 -4.83 -3.63 1.48
C ALA A 51 -4.62 -4.98 0.83
N ASP A 52 -3.99 -5.89 1.55
CA ASP A 52 -3.81 -7.29 1.19
C ASP A 52 -4.87 -8.13 1.91
N GLY A 53 -5.67 -8.82 1.13
CA GLY A 53 -6.82 -9.56 1.62
C GLY A 53 -6.50 -11.00 2.00
N MET A 54 -7.01 -11.46 3.14
CA MET A 54 -6.83 -12.82 3.61
C MET A 54 -8.16 -13.48 3.99
N GLY A 55 -8.23 -14.81 3.91
CA GLY A 55 -9.41 -15.56 4.34
C GLY A 55 -9.71 -16.80 3.49
N GLY A 56 -9.00 -16.96 2.41
CA GLY A 56 -9.13 -18.04 1.43
C GLY A 56 -10.32 -17.89 0.49
N HIS A 57 -10.13 -18.21 -0.79
CA HIS A 57 -11.09 -17.99 -1.86
C HIS A 57 -11.53 -16.51 -1.95
N ASP A 58 -12.77 -16.24 -2.26
CA ASP A 58 -13.32 -14.90 -2.53
C ASP A 58 -13.38 -13.96 -1.30
N ARG A 59 -12.85 -14.36 -0.14
CA ARG A 59 -13.02 -13.61 1.11
C ARG A 59 -11.97 -12.56 1.36
N GLY A 60 -10.74 -12.84 0.99
CA GLY A 60 -9.68 -11.85 1.05
C GLY A 60 -10.03 -10.70 0.09
N GLU A 61 -10.49 -11.04 -1.11
CA GLU A 61 -11.02 -10.07 -2.08
C GLU A 61 -12.16 -9.23 -1.50
N MET A 62 -13.10 -9.87 -0.79
CA MET A 62 -14.22 -9.16 -0.14
C MET A 62 -13.72 -8.26 1.00
N ALA A 63 -12.75 -8.72 1.79
CA ALA A 63 -12.23 -7.95 2.93
C ALA A 63 -11.53 -6.67 2.47
N SER A 64 -10.59 -6.77 1.52
CA SER A 64 -9.88 -5.61 0.97
C SER A 64 -10.83 -4.64 0.28
N SER A 65 -11.84 -5.14 -0.47
CA SER A 65 -12.88 -4.32 -1.09
C SER A 65 -13.73 -3.58 -0.05
N MET A 66 -14.23 -4.29 0.97
CA MET A 66 -15.05 -3.69 2.02
C MET A 66 -14.33 -2.57 2.75
N LEU A 67 -13.04 -2.75 3.05
CA LEU A 67 -12.23 -1.73 3.71
C LEU A 67 -12.08 -0.50 2.84
N MET A 68 -11.61 -0.68 1.60
CA MET A 68 -11.29 0.44 0.72
C MET A 68 -12.54 1.20 0.27
N GLU A 69 -13.67 0.52 0.04
CA GLU A 69 -14.94 1.16 -0.25
C GLU A 69 -15.46 1.97 0.94
N HIS A 70 -15.38 1.42 2.16
CA HIS A 70 -15.79 2.14 3.36
C HIS A 70 -14.93 3.39 3.59
N LEU A 71 -13.61 3.29 3.49
CA LEU A 71 -12.73 4.45 3.63
C LEU A 71 -13.01 5.52 2.56
N ARG A 72 -13.26 5.11 1.31
CA ARG A 72 -13.66 6.04 0.24
C ARG A 72 -14.94 6.81 0.62
N GLU A 73 -15.93 6.14 1.18
CA GLU A 73 -17.17 6.77 1.65
C GLU A 73 -16.92 7.73 2.82
N CYS A 74 -16.15 7.31 3.84
CA CYS A 74 -15.81 8.15 4.99
C CYS A 74 -15.13 9.47 4.60
N PHE A 75 -14.16 9.41 3.67
CA PHE A 75 -13.51 10.61 3.17
C PHE A 75 -14.45 11.47 2.32
N HIS A 76 -15.28 10.86 1.49
CA HIS A 76 -16.23 11.57 0.65
C HIS A 76 -17.29 12.35 1.47
N PHE A 77 -17.79 11.76 2.55
CA PHE A 77 -18.80 12.37 3.42
C PHE A 77 -18.22 13.23 4.55
N GLY A 78 -16.90 13.18 4.77
CA GLY A 78 -16.22 13.96 5.79
C GLY A 78 -16.38 13.40 7.21
N ASP A 79 -16.50 12.07 7.34
CA ASP A 79 -16.64 11.38 8.63
C ASP A 79 -15.31 11.36 9.42
N ILE A 80 -14.21 11.71 8.77
CA ILE A 80 -12.86 11.78 9.35
C ILE A 80 -12.42 13.24 9.38
N ASP A 81 -12.19 13.75 10.61
CA ASP A 81 -11.72 15.13 10.84
C ASP A 81 -10.22 15.18 11.05
N SER A 82 -9.55 16.18 10.45
CA SER A 82 -8.10 16.33 10.57
C SER A 82 -7.64 16.63 12.01
N GLY A 83 -8.46 17.32 12.79
CA GLY A 83 -8.16 17.63 14.20
C GLY A 83 -8.25 16.41 15.13
N ASN A 84 -8.96 15.35 14.71
CA ASN A 84 -9.13 14.10 15.45
C ASN A 84 -8.79 12.86 14.61
N PHE A 85 -7.95 13.02 13.59
CA PHE A 85 -7.69 12.02 12.56
C PHE A 85 -7.46 10.62 13.12
N ALA A 86 -6.51 10.46 14.05
CA ALA A 86 -6.16 9.14 14.59
C ALA A 86 -7.35 8.45 15.26
N GLN A 87 -8.17 9.21 15.98
CA GLN A 87 -9.35 8.68 16.67
C GLN A 87 -10.46 8.30 15.70
N ASP A 88 -10.78 9.20 14.76
CA ASP A 88 -11.84 9.00 13.78
C ASP A 88 -11.49 7.86 12.81
N PHE A 89 -10.27 7.85 12.28
CA PHE A 89 -9.80 6.80 11.38
C PHE A 89 -9.78 5.43 12.06
N THR A 90 -9.31 5.36 13.32
CA THR A 90 -9.35 4.11 14.11
C THR A 90 -10.79 3.64 14.36
N ARG A 91 -11.72 4.55 14.64
CA ARG A 91 -13.14 4.22 14.83
C ARG A 91 -13.73 3.59 13.57
N GLU A 92 -13.48 4.18 12.40
CA GLU A 92 -13.97 3.68 11.12
C GLU A 92 -13.36 2.31 10.76
N LEU A 93 -12.06 2.13 11.01
CA LEU A 93 -11.42 0.82 10.82
C LEU A 93 -12.01 -0.26 11.72
N GLN A 94 -12.20 0.05 12.99
CA GLN A 94 -12.83 -0.88 13.95
C GLN A 94 -14.28 -1.20 13.60
N TYR A 95 -14.99 -0.26 12.98
CA TYR A 95 -16.34 -0.51 12.47
C TYR A 95 -16.32 -1.56 11.34
N VAL A 96 -15.46 -1.40 10.35
CA VAL A 96 -15.32 -2.37 9.26
C VAL A 96 -14.83 -3.72 9.78
N SER A 97 -13.84 -3.72 10.67
CA SER A 97 -13.31 -4.94 11.29
C SER A 97 -14.43 -5.74 12.00
N ARG A 98 -15.25 -5.07 12.80
CA ARG A 98 -16.40 -5.73 13.44
C ARG A 98 -17.40 -6.28 12.42
N LYS A 99 -17.69 -5.53 11.36
CA LYS A 99 -18.59 -5.97 10.29
C LYS A 99 -18.09 -7.23 9.60
N MET A 100 -16.79 -7.31 9.28
CA MET A 100 -16.14 -8.51 8.73
C MET A 100 -16.25 -9.70 9.68
N ASN A 101 -15.94 -9.47 10.97
CA ASN A 101 -15.99 -10.51 12.01
C ASN A 101 -17.41 -11.03 12.25
N ASP A 102 -18.40 -10.15 12.21
CA ASP A 102 -19.82 -10.54 12.37
C ASP A 102 -20.31 -11.35 11.17
N MET A 103 -19.95 -10.96 9.95
CA MET A 103 -20.27 -11.74 8.74
C MET A 103 -19.70 -13.16 8.84
N ALA A 104 -18.43 -13.31 9.24
CA ALA A 104 -17.81 -14.62 9.43
C ALA A 104 -18.54 -15.49 10.47
N ARG A 105 -19.03 -14.90 11.56
CA ARG A 105 -19.81 -15.60 12.62
C ARG A 105 -21.19 -16.03 12.12
N TYR A 106 -21.91 -15.16 11.40
CA TYR A 106 -23.27 -15.47 10.90
C TYR A 106 -23.27 -16.55 9.84
N GLU A 107 -22.23 -16.62 9.02
CA GLU A 107 -22.08 -17.62 7.98
C GLU A 107 -21.55 -18.96 8.47
N CYS A 108 -21.34 -19.13 9.78
CA CYS A 108 -20.79 -20.33 10.44
C CYS A 108 -19.47 -20.79 9.81
N GLN A 109 -18.58 -19.87 9.57
CA GLN A 109 -17.38 -20.11 8.78
C GLN A 109 -16.18 -20.46 9.66
N GLU A 110 -15.36 -21.40 9.18
CA GLU A 110 -14.19 -21.91 9.93
C GLU A 110 -13.05 -20.89 10.01
N LYS A 111 -12.93 -19.97 9.02
CA LYS A 111 -11.89 -18.94 9.00
C LYS A 111 -12.50 -17.55 8.84
N PRO A 112 -12.13 -16.61 9.70
CA PRO A 112 -12.52 -15.21 9.52
C PRO A 112 -11.83 -14.61 8.31
N MET A 113 -12.47 -13.62 7.66
CA MET A 113 -11.87 -12.80 6.64
C MET A 113 -11.22 -11.57 7.26
N GLY A 114 -10.19 -11.04 6.63
CA GLY A 114 -9.52 -9.83 7.04
C GLY A 114 -8.64 -9.29 5.93
N CYS A 115 -8.03 -8.15 6.17
CA CYS A 115 -7.03 -7.59 5.28
C CYS A 115 -6.02 -6.73 6.06
N THR A 116 -4.85 -6.51 5.46
CA THR A 116 -3.91 -5.50 5.94
C THR A 116 -4.39 -4.10 5.56
N LEU A 117 -3.71 -3.08 6.04
CA LEU A 117 -3.79 -1.71 5.57
C LEU A 117 -2.43 -1.05 5.77
N SER A 118 -1.84 -0.47 4.73
CA SER A 118 -0.66 0.39 4.85
C SER A 118 -0.75 1.58 3.89
N GLY A 119 -0.18 2.71 4.28
CA GLY A 119 -0.05 3.85 3.38
C GLY A 119 -0.06 5.21 4.06
N ILE A 120 -0.23 6.25 3.24
CA ILE A 120 -0.25 7.65 3.67
C ILE A 120 -1.59 8.28 3.32
N VAL A 121 -2.12 9.05 4.27
CA VAL A 121 -3.32 9.88 4.11
C VAL A 121 -2.95 11.34 4.28
N TRP A 122 -3.29 12.18 3.30
CA TRP A 122 -3.28 13.63 3.39
C TRP A 122 -4.70 14.14 3.61
N LEU A 123 -4.88 14.98 4.61
CA LEU A 123 -6.16 15.61 4.94
C LEU A 123 -5.92 17.01 5.48
N ASN A 124 -6.48 18.03 4.79
CA ASN A 124 -6.38 19.46 5.18
C ASN A 124 -4.94 19.91 5.47
N GLY A 125 -3.99 19.55 4.59
CA GLY A 125 -2.59 19.94 4.69
C GLY A 125 -1.74 19.14 5.68
N HIS A 126 -2.33 18.16 6.38
CA HIS A 126 -1.63 17.23 7.25
C HIS A 126 -1.42 15.88 6.56
N ALA A 127 -0.37 15.16 6.92
CA ALA A 127 -0.08 13.82 6.43
C ALA A 127 0.07 12.82 7.58
N TRP A 128 -0.56 11.66 7.44
CA TRP A 128 -0.50 10.56 8.41
C TRP A 128 -0.09 9.26 7.74
N LEU A 129 0.84 8.56 8.37
CA LEU A 129 1.10 7.15 8.14
C LEU A 129 0.02 6.35 8.87
N VAL A 130 -0.57 5.37 8.19
CA VAL A 130 -1.50 4.41 8.76
C VAL A 130 -1.02 2.99 8.47
N ASN A 131 -1.05 2.09 9.47
CA ASN A 131 -0.63 0.70 9.28
C ASN A 131 -1.36 -0.27 10.20
N ALA A 132 -1.80 -1.39 9.66
CA ALA A 132 -2.27 -2.58 10.36
C ALA A 132 -1.94 -3.81 9.48
N GLY A 133 -1.05 -4.67 9.94
CA GLY A 133 -0.54 -5.81 9.19
C GLY A 133 0.90 -5.64 8.73
N ASP A 134 1.31 -6.40 7.73
CA ASP A 134 2.66 -6.51 7.18
C ASP A 134 2.86 -5.89 5.79
N SER A 135 1.81 -5.34 5.21
CA SER A 135 1.99 -4.41 4.08
C SER A 135 2.82 -3.22 4.52
N ARG A 136 3.71 -2.73 3.65
CA ARG A 136 4.78 -1.81 4.03
C ARG A 136 4.67 -0.45 3.36
N THR A 137 5.08 0.58 4.08
CA THR A 137 5.24 1.95 3.58
C THR A 137 6.67 2.41 3.81
N TYR A 138 7.29 2.95 2.77
CA TYR A 138 8.66 3.42 2.76
C TYR A 138 8.76 4.88 2.29
N ILE A 139 9.83 5.55 2.67
CA ILE A 139 10.30 6.80 2.06
C ILE A 139 11.67 6.54 1.45
N PHE A 140 11.80 6.82 0.15
CA PHE A 140 13.08 6.86 -0.54
C PHE A 140 13.53 8.31 -0.67
N ARG A 141 14.75 8.61 -0.22
CA ARG A 141 15.35 9.94 -0.20
C ARG A 141 16.85 9.86 -0.34
N ASP A 142 17.45 10.72 -1.18
CA ASP A 142 18.91 10.83 -1.34
C ASP A 142 19.59 9.47 -1.64
N GLY A 143 18.92 8.60 -2.41
CA GLY A 143 19.42 7.28 -2.80
C GLY A 143 19.26 6.19 -1.74
N MET A 144 18.57 6.44 -0.64
CA MET A 144 18.33 5.47 0.44
C MET A 144 16.84 5.29 0.70
N ILE A 145 16.43 4.04 0.91
CA ILE A 145 15.07 3.70 1.31
C ILE A 145 14.99 3.47 2.83
N GLN A 146 13.89 3.88 3.41
CA GLN A 146 13.59 3.65 4.81
C GLN A 146 12.14 3.21 4.97
N GLN A 147 11.93 2.02 5.51
CA GLN A 147 10.61 1.61 5.96
C GLN A 147 10.15 2.49 7.13
N ILE A 148 8.96 3.05 7.03
CA ILE A 148 8.35 3.91 8.06
C ILE A 148 7.15 3.26 8.73
N SER A 149 6.58 2.19 8.14
CA SER A 149 5.62 1.29 8.78
C SER A 149 6.32 0.25 9.65
N TYR A 150 5.55 -0.49 10.45
CA TYR A 150 6.04 -1.61 11.25
C TYR A 150 5.19 -2.83 10.94
N ASP A 151 5.84 -3.94 10.64
CA ASP A 151 5.14 -5.19 10.32
C ASP A 151 4.52 -5.80 11.58
N ASP A 152 3.23 -6.08 11.54
CA ASP A 152 2.50 -6.77 12.59
C ASP A 152 2.54 -8.28 12.35
N GLU A 153 3.73 -8.85 12.38
CA GLU A 153 3.98 -10.28 12.21
C GLU A 153 4.78 -10.87 13.39
N ASN A 154 4.67 -12.17 13.56
CA ASN A 154 5.53 -12.87 14.51
C ASN A 154 6.79 -13.40 13.78
N PRO A 155 7.79 -13.94 14.52
CA PRO A 155 9.01 -14.45 13.91
C PRO A 155 8.82 -15.61 12.92
N ASP A 156 7.64 -16.24 12.90
CA ASP A 156 7.29 -17.32 11.97
C ASP A 156 6.57 -16.77 10.70
N GLY A 157 6.46 -15.44 10.55
CA GLY A 157 5.82 -14.77 9.41
C GLY A 157 4.28 -14.79 9.45
N ALA A 158 3.67 -15.12 10.60
CA ALA A 158 2.22 -15.07 10.71
C ALA A 158 1.76 -13.72 11.24
N LEU A 159 0.77 -13.13 10.57
CA LEU A 159 0.16 -11.87 10.98
C LEU A 159 -0.37 -11.94 12.43
N THR A 160 -0.04 -10.92 13.20
CA THR A 160 -0.50 -10.72 14.58
C THR A 160 -1.61 -9.69 14.69
N ASN A 161 -1.83 -8.89 13.63
CA ASN A 161 -2.83 -7.84 13.56
C ASN A 161 -3.28 -7.59 12.12
N CYS A 162 -4.56 -7.32 11.93
CA CYS A 162 -5.16 -6.97 10.64
C CYS A 162 -6.54 -6.33 10.85
N VAL A 163 -7.16 -5.83 9.79
CA VAL A 163 -8.56 -5.40 9.81
C VAL A 163 -9.44 -6.63 9.60
N GLY A 164 -10.30 -6.97 10.54
CA GLY A 164 -11.05 -8.23 10.55
C GLY A 164 -10.29 -9.36 11.26
N GLY A 165 -10.10 -10.50 10.60
CA GLY A 165 -9.27 -11.60 11.09
C GLY A 165 -9.78 -12.30 12.35
N GLY A 166 -10.98 -11.96 12.86
CA GLY A 166 -11.59 -12.56 14.05
C GLY A 166 -11.16 -11.94 15.40
N ALA A 167 -10.25 -10.96 15.37
CA ALA A 167 -9.73 -10.27 16.55
C ALA A 167 -10.04 -8.76 16.51
N ASP A 168 -9.73 -8.05 17.58
CA ASP A 168 -9.79 -6.60 17.62
C ASP A 168 -8.58 -6.03 16.85
N THR A 169 -8.84 -5.12 15.92
CA THR A 169 -7.81 -4.44 15.12
C THR A 169 -7.13 -3.35 15.95
N SER A 170 -5.80 -3.36 15.96
CA SER A 170 -4.97 -2.25 16.42
C SER A 170 -4.47 -1.47 15.19
N LEU A 171 -4.52 -0.15 15.23
CA LEU A 171 -4.05 0.69 14.13
C LEU A 171 -2.88 1.56 14.59
N ALA A 172 -1.76 1.47 13.89
CA ALA A 172 -0.68 2.44 14.01
C ALA A 172 -1.04 3.68 13.19
N VAL A 173 -1.09 4.84 13.85
CA VAL A 173 -1.34 6.14 13.20
C VAL A 173 -0.30 7.13 13.68
N PHE A 174 0.49 7.69 12.76
CA PHE A 174 1.52 8.66 13.08
C PHE A 174 1.42 9.87 12.16
N GLU A 175 1.39 11.07 12.72
CA GLU A 175 1.49 12.29 11.91
C GLU A 175 2.93 12.45 11.40
N ILE A 176 3.06 12.60 10.07
CA ILE A 176 4.34 12.69 9.37
C ILE A 176 4.46 13.96 8.52
N THR A 177 3.57 14.93 8.68
CA THR A 177 3.50 16.17 7.87
C THR A 177 4.87 16.82 7.69
N GLY A 178 5.62 17.01 8.75
CA GLY A 178 6.95 17.65 8.71
C GLY A 178 8.09 16.72 8.27
N ARG A 179 7.82 15.47 7.96
CA ARG A 179 8.84 14.49 7.56
C ARG A 179 8.96 14.33 6.06
N LEU A 180 7.91 14.63 5.32
CA LEU A 180 7.87 14.55 3.86
C LEU A 180 8.49 15.80 3.22
N ARG A 181 9.22 15.63 2.12
CA ARG A 181 9.89 16.69 1.36
C ARG A 181 9.60 16.52 -0.13
N ASP A 182 9.77 17.61 -0.87
CA ASP A 182 9.79 17.53 -2.33
C ASP A 182 10.93 16.58 -2.77
N ASP A 183 10.70 15.85 -3.84
CA ASP A 183 11.55 14.80 -4.41
C ASP A 183 11.67 13.51 -3.58
N ASP A 184 11.01 13.40 -2.43
CA ASP A 184 10.84 12.08 -1.80
C ASP A 184 9.99 11.18 -2.69
N ILE A 185 10.32 9.89 -2.73
CA ILE A 185 9.43 8.87 -3.28
C ILE A 185 8.81 8.10 -2.11
N VAL A 186 7.50 8.11 -2.04
CA VAL A 186 6.74 7.21 -1.17
C VAL A 186 6.54 5.90 -1.93
N LEU A 187 6.94 4.78 -1.32
CA LEU A 187 6.62 3.45 -1.79
C LEU A 187 5.69 2.76 -0.80
N VAL A 188 4.56 2.23 -1.28
CA VAL A 188 3.65 1.39 -0.50
C VAL A 188 3.48 0.07 -1.23
N CYS A 189 3.58 -1.06 -0.53
CA CYS A 189 3.43 -2.36 -1.17
C CYS A 189 2.80 -3.41 -0.23
N SER A 190 2.21 -4.46 -0.82
CA SER A 190 1.85 -5.71 -0.14
C SER A 190 3.09 -6.61 0.07
N ASP A 191 2.91 -7.69 0.80
CA ASP A 191 3.94 -8.70 1.09
C ASP A 191 4.46 -9.40 -0.18
N GLY A 192 3.64 -9.50 -1.24
CA GLY A 192 4.07 -10.06 -2.52
C GLY A 192 5.30 -9.39 -3.13
N LEU A 193 5.53 -8.11 -2.85
CA LEU A 193 6.81 -7.45 -3.13
C LEU A 193 7.72 -7.46 -1.89
N GLY A 194 7.16 -7.14 -0.72
CA GLY A 194 7.93 -6.90 0.50
C GLY A 194 8.74 -8.10 0.98
N ASP A 195 8.29 -9.33 0.70
CA ASP A 195 8.95 -10.56 1.12
C ASP A 195 10.10 -11.00 0.20
N VAL A 196 10.10 -10.54 -1.05
CA VAL A 196 11.11 -10.94 -2.04
C VAL A 196 12.14 -9.84 -2.32
N ALA A 197 11.74 -8.57 -2.21
CA ALA A 197 12.61 -7.44 -2.51
C ALA A 197 13.38 -6.95 -1.28
N THR A 198 14.72 -6.88 -1.41
CA THR A 198 15.58 -6.23 -0.43
C THR A 198 15.61 -4.72 -0.66
N ASP A 199 16.06 -3.97 0.36
CA ASP A 199 16.21 -2.50 0.24
C ASP A 199 17.04 -2.09 -0.97
N ASP A 200 18.15 -2.78 -1.27
CA ASP A 200 19.01 -2.51 -2.44
C ASP A 200 18.25 -2.64 -3.77
N ILE A 201 17.33 -3.60 -3.88
CA ILE A 201 16.50 -3.79 -5.06
C ILE A 201 15.47 -2.67 -5.20
N LEU A 202 14.81 -2.32 -4.09
CA LEU A 202 13.85 -1.21 -4.08
C LEU A 202 14.54 0.11 -4.45
N GLU A 203 15.71 0.40 -3.85
CA GLU A 203 16.52 1.58 -4.16
C GLU A 203 16.92 1.63 -5.63
N TYR A 204 17.37 0.50 -6.18
CA TYR A 204 17.77 0.41 -7.59
C TYR A 204 16.62 0.80 -8.53
N TRP A 205 15.44 0.21 -8.37
CA TRP A 205 14.31 0.46 -9.26
C TRP A 205 13.69 1.85 -9.06
N LEU A 206 13.63 2.36 -7.82
CA LEU A 206 13.15 3.72 -7.55
C LEU A 206 14.09 4.80 -8.13
N LEU A 207 15.39 4.50 -8.20
CA LEU A 207 16.39 5.43 -8.75
C LEU A 207 16.47 5.37 -10.26
N ASN A 208 16.28 4.21 -10.89
CA ASN A 208 16.63 3.96 -12.29
C ASN A 208 15.43 3.68 -13.20
N SER A 209 14.21 3.65 -12.70
CA SER A 209 13.03 3.37 -13.50
C SER A 209 12.14 4.59 -13.69
N ALA A 210 11.61 4.77 -14.90
CA ALA A 210 10.53 5.72 -15.17
C ALA A 210 9.14 5.20 -14.75
N LYS A 211 9.04 3.89 -14.46
CA LYS A 211 7.81 3.19 -14.07
C LYS A 211 8.10 2.13 -13.01
N PRO A 212 8.56 2.57 -11.82
CA PRO A 212 9.11 1.65 -10.82
C PRO A 212 8.11 0.59 -10.34
N ALA A 213 6.80 0.87 -10.31
CA ALA A 213 5.83 -0.13 -9.91
C ALA A 213 5.69 -1.27 -10.93
N GLU A 214 5.75 -0.96 -12.23
CA GLU A 214 5.69 -1.96 -13.30
C GLU A 214 6.98 -2.79 -13.31
N ASP A 215 8.16 -2.17 -13.21
CA ASP A 215 9.44 -2.86 -13.25
C ASP A 215 9.68 -3.71 -11.98
N LEU A 216 9.24 -3.23 -10.81
CA LEU A 216 9.28 -4.00 -9.56
C LEU A 216 8.32 -5.20 -9.59
N LEU A 217 7.15 -5.09 -10.24
CA LEU A 217 6.26 -6.23 -10.45
C LEU A 217 6.96 -7.32 -11.27
N GLU A 218 7.48 -6.96 -12.46
CA GLU A 218 8.18 -7.91 -13.33
C GLU A 218 9.36 -8.56 -12.58
N TRP A 219 10.14 -7.76 -11.85
CA TRP A 219 11.24 -8.28 -11.06
C TRP A 219 10.78 -9.23 -9.96
N ALA A 220 9.72 -8.92 -9.23
CA ALA A 220 9.20 -9.77 -8.15
C ALA A 220 8.71 -11.13 -8.68
N GLU A 221 7.99 -11.14 -9.80
CA GLU A 221 7.54 -12.36 -10.46
C GLU A 221 8.72 -13.24 -10.92
N GLU A 222 9.75 -12.64 -11.51
CA GLU A 222 10.97 -13.35 -11.97
C GLU A 222 11.80 -13.88 -10.78
N ASN A 223 11.71 -13.25 -9.60
CA ASN A 223 12.49 -13.61 -8.42
C ASN A 223 11.69 -14.37 -7.36
N GLY A 224 10.55 -14.95 -7.75
CA GLY A 224 9.88 -15.99 -6.98
C GLY A 224 8.75 -15.52 -6.08
N SER A 225 8.22 -14.32 -6.29
CA SER A 225 6.96 -13.93 -5.65
C SER A 225 5.85 -14.92 -6.05
N ALA A 226 5.14 -15.41 -5.06
CA ALA A 226 4.06 -16.38 -5.23
C ALA A 226 2.69 -15.82 -4.81
N ASP A 227 2.62 -14.53 -4.51
CA ASP A 227 1.41 -13.86 -4.06
C ASP A 227 0.89 -12.80 -5.04
N ASN A 228 -0.23 -12.18 -4.66
CA ASN A 228 -0.70 -10.95 -5.30
C ASN A 228 0.32 -9.84 -5.03
N ILE A 229 0.50 -8.92 -5.96
CA ILE A 229 1.52 -7.88 -5.87
C ILE A 229 0.87 -6.51 -6.07
N SER A 230 0.89 -5.72 -5.02
CA SER A 230 0.38 -4.34 -5.05
C SER A 230 1.50 -3.36 -4.73
N ILE A 231 1.68 -2.37 -5.60
CA ILE A 231 2.76 -1.39 -5.51
C ILE A 231 2.23 0.00 -5.84
N ILE A 232 2.55 0.98 -5.00
CA ILE A 232 2.35 2.40 -5.26
C ILE A 232 3.71 3.08 -5.10
N ALA A 233 4.22 3.70 -6.15
CA ALA A 233 5.33 4.63 -6.08
C ALA A 233 4.81 6.04 -6.38
N ALA A 234 5.15 7.03 -5.55
CA ALA A 234 4.69 8.40 -5.71
C ALA A 234 5.78 9.41 -5.39
N VAL A 235 6.17 10.23 -6.37
CA VAL A 235 7.12 11.34 -6.18
C VAL A 235 6.38 12.54 -5.60
N ILE A 236 6.84 13.05 -4.46
CA ILE A 236 6.32 14.28 -3.84
C ILE A 236 6.91 15.50 -4.56
N GLY A 237 6.09 16.55 -4.77
CA GLY A 237 6.49 17.74 -5.51
C GLY A 237 6.21 17.64 -7.01
N GLY A 238 5.82 16.45 -7.50
CA GLY A 238 5.45 16.21 -8.91
C GLY A 238 6.64 16.14 -9.86
N GLY A 239 7.83 15.81 -9.36
CA GLY A 239 8.99 15.43 -10.17
C GLY A 239 8.71 14.17 -10.99
N ASP A 240 9.46 13.95 -12.05
CA ASP A 240 9.40 12.71 -12.83
C ASP A 240 10.21 11.62 -12.12
N PHE A 241 9.76 10.36 -12.24
CA PHE A 241 10.63 9.22 -11.96
C PHE A 241 11.84 9.26 -12.91
N ALA A 242 12.99 8.78 -12.43
CA ALA A 242 14.20 8.76 -13.23
C ALA A 242 13.94 8.06 -14.57
N ARG A 243 14.37 8.67 -15.69
CA ARG A 243 14.42 7.98 -16.97
C ARG A 243 15.71 7.18 -17.00
N ILE A 244 15.62 5.88 -17.21
CA ILE A 244 16.72 5.14 -17.78
C ILE A 244 16.80 5.62 -19.24
N ASP A 245 17.68 6.55 -19.56
CA ASP A 245 18.20 6.63 -20.92
C ASP A 245 18.81 5.25 -21.15
N GLY A 246 18.24 4.50 -22.10
CA GLY A 246 18.45 3.06 -22.26
C GLY A 246 19.93 2.64 -22.14
N PRO A 247 20.23 1.36 -21.94
CA PRO A 247 21.55 0.90 -21.56
C PRO A 247 22.59 1.57 -22.46
N ASP A 248 23.49 2.33 -21.86
CA ASP A 248 24.75 2.63 -22.53
C ASP A 248 25.31 1.28 -22.96
N ASP A 249 25.64 1.14 -24.23
CA ASP A 249 26.02 -0.08 -24.94
C ASP A 249 27.29 -0.75 -24.35
N ASP A 250 27.62 -0.51 -23.10
CA ASP A 250 28.81 -0.93 -22.36
C ASP A 250 28.69 -2.24 -21.59
N GLY A 251 27.60 -2.99 -21.73
CA GLY A 251 27.55 -4.41 -21.28
C GLY A 251 27.90 -4.66 -19.81
N ARG A 252 27.50 -3.80 -18.86
CA ARG A 252 27.78 -3.99 -17.43
C ARG A 252 26.58 -4.49 -16.63
N PHE A 253 26.00 -5.58 -17.10
CA PHE A 253 25.01 -6.34 -16.31
C PHE A 253 25.58 -7.63 -15.69
N ASP A 254 26.91 -7.79 -15.59
CA ASP A 254 27.56 -9.02 -15.07
C ASP A 254 27.96 -8.94 -13.58
N ALA A 255 27.29 -8.16 -12.74
CA ALA A 255 27.69 -8.02 -11.34
C ALA A 255 26.75 -8.64 -10.29
N TRP A 256 25.63 -9.28 -10.68
CA TRP A 256 24.70 -9.87 -9.73
C TRP A 256 24.18 -11.27 -10.16
N ALA A 257 25.09 -12.14 -10.64
CA ALA A 257 24.83 -13.56 -10.84
C ALA A 257 25.48 -14.37 -9.70
#